data_d2e28e024503f8ac0d757eb0c91b2c00
#
_entry.id   d2e28e024503f8ac0d757eb0c91b2c00
#
_cell.length_a   1.000
_cell.length_b   1.000
_cell.length_c   1.000
_cell.angle_alpha   90.00
_cell.angle_beta   90.00
_cell.angle_gamma   90.00
#
_symmetry.space_group_name_H-M   'P 1'
#
loop_
_entity.id
_entity.type
_entity.pdbx_description
1 polymer ?
#
loop_
_entity_poly.entity_id
_entity_poly.type
_entity_poly.pdbx_seq_one_letter_code
_entity_poly.pdbx_strand_id
1 'polypeptide(L)'
;DKYLIELNTQEENKLIELSDKSLIIKEKDELKFGIVFGNKFLSIIGNTLCNRHPELDYMLLIDPLEMKVSLRSVRIDVSKVAESYGGGGHKYAAGFSLNEEIFKSLLKIIINSDK
;
A
#
# COMPACT_ATOMS: atom_id res chain seq x y z
N ASP A 1 7.66 -27.60 3.47
CA ASP A 1 6.61 -28.58 3.40
C ASP A 1 5.54 -28.16 2.41
N LYS A 2 5.17 -29.07 1.52
CA LYS A 2 4.21 -28.79 0.47
C LYS A 2 2.85 -28.35 1.05
N TYR A 3 2.43 -29.01 2.12
CA TYR A 3 1.15 -28.68 2.75
C TYR A 3 1.14 -27.26 3.31
N LEU A 4 2.25 -26.85 3.95
CA LEU A 4 2.35 -25.51 4.50
C LEU A 4 2.36 -24.47 3.39
N ILE A 5 3.02 -24.78 2.27
CA ILE A 5 3.04 -23.86 1.13
C ILE A 5 1.62 -23.65 0.61
N GLU A 6 0.83 -24.72 0.50
CA GLU A 6 -0.53 -24.60 0.03
C GLU A 6 -1.38 -23.74 0.96
N LEU A 7 -1.25 -23.93 2.27
CA LEU A 7 -2.00 -23.14 3.25
C LEU A 7 -1.63 -21.65 3.14
N ASN A 8 -0.32 -21.37 3.06
CA ASN A 8 0.12 -19.99 2.92
C ASN A 8 -0.41 -19.37 1.65
N THR A 9 -0.39 -20.10 0.54
CA THR A 9 -0.90 -19.59 -0.73
C THR A 9 -2.38 -19.27 -0.65
N GLN A 10 -3.16 -20.14 0.03
CA GLN A 10 -4.59 -19.89 0.19
C GLN A 10 -4.84 -18.65 1.02
N GLU A 11 -4.10 -18.48 2.11
CA GLU A 11 -4.24 -17.28 2.94
C GLU A 11 -3.85 -16.04 2.18
N GLU A 12 -2.75 -16.09 1.42
CA GLU A 12 -2.31 -14.97 0.61
C GLU A 12 -3.39 -14.57 -0.40
N ASN A 13 -3.93 -15.56 -1.11
CA ASN A 13 -4.96 -15.29 -2.11
C ASN A 13 -6.20 -14.68 -1.49
N LYS A 14 -6.60 -15.16 -0.33
CA LYS A 14 -7.76 -14.61 0.36
C LYS A 14 -7.54 -13.16 0.75
N LEU A 15 -6.35 -12.84 1.27
CA LEU A 15 -6.04 -11.48 1.67
C LEU A 15 -5.92 -10.55 0.47
N ILE A 16 -5.39 -11.04 -0.64
CA ILE A 16 -5.32 -10.24 -1.86
C ILE A 16 -6.73 -9.87 -2.32
N GLU A 17 -7.65 -10.84 -2.34
CA GLU A 17 -9.02 -10.55 -2.80
C GLU A 17 -9.75 -9.62 -1.85
N LEU A 18 -9.55 -9.78 -0.55
CA LEU A 18 -10.17 -8.87 0.42
C LEU A 18 -9.61 -7.45 0.27
N SER A 19 -8.30 -7.35 0.06
CA SER A 19 -7.66 -6.06 -0.12
C SER A 19 -8.14 -5.37 -1.40
N ASP A 20 -8.31 -6.15 -2.47
CA ASP A 20 -8.80 -5.61 -3.73
C ASP A 20 -10.22 -5.05 -3.57
N LYS A 21 -11.07 -5.78 -2.86
CA LYS A 21 -12.45 -5.34 -2.63
C LYS A 21 -12.53 -4.08 -1.78
N SER A 22 -11.60 -3.91 -0.85
CA SER A 22 -11.61 -2.76 0.07
C SER A 22 -10.67 -1.66 -0.38
N LEU A 23 -10.15 -1.75 -1.59
CA LEU A 23 -9.20 -0.79 -2.14
C LEU A 23 -9.83 0.60 -2.22
N ILE A 24 -9.13 1.57 -1.65
CA ILE A 24 -9.53 2.97 -1.71
C ILE A 24 -8.61 3.66 -2.72
N ILE A 25 -9.20 4.34 -3.69
CA ILE A 25 -8.42 5.01 -4.74
C ILE A 25 -8.50 6.51 -4.54
N LYS A 26 -7.36 7.18 -4.49
CA LYS A 26 -7.27 8.61 -4.30
C LYS A 26 -6.26 9.20 -5.28
N GLU A 27 -6.28 10.51 -5.39
CA GLU A 27 -5.35 11.22 -6.25
C GLU A 27 -4.79 12.42 -5.50
N LYS A 28 -3.48 12.62 -5.61
CA LYS A 28 -2.80 13.75 -4.97
C LYS A 28 -1.55 14.07 -5.77
N ASP A 29 -1.32 15.36 -6.02
CA ASP A 29 -0.13 15.83 -6.75
C ASP A 29 -0.04 15.15 -8.12
N GLU A 30 -1.19 14.94 -8.76
CA GLU A 30 -1.31 14.34 -10.08
C GLU A 30 -0.93 12.86 -10.11
N LEU A 31 -0.81 12.23 -8.94
CA LEU A 31 -0.57 10.80 -8.84
C LEU A 31 -1.81 10.11 -8.29
N LYS A 32 -2.18 9.02 -8.94
CA LYS A 32 -3.32 8.21 -8.52
C LYS A 32 -2.80 6.99 -7.77
N PHE A 33 -3.33 6.73 -6.59
CA PHE A 33 -2.81 5.63 -5.76
C PHE A 33 -3.94 4.92 -5.06
N GLY A 34 -3.67 3.65 -4.72
CA GLY A 34 -4.59 2.85 -3.94
C GLY A 34 -4.13 2.76 -2.49
N ILE A 35 -5.07 2.65 -1.58
CA ILE A 35 -4.81 2.54 -0.16
C ILE A 35 -5.41 1.26 0.37
N VAL A 36 -4.61 0.47 1.09
CA VAL A 36 -5.03 -0.77 1.72
C VAL A 36 -4.53 -0.78 3.16
N PHE A 37 -5.35 -1.30 4.06
CA PHE A 37 -4.94 -1.53 5.45
C PHE A 37 -4.69 -3.01 5.64
N GLY A 38 -3.59 -3.36 6.30
CA GLY A 38 -3.28 -4.75 6.57
C GLY A 38 -1.98 -4.89 7.32
N ASN A 39 -1.70 -6.13 7.78
CA ASN A 39 -0.48 -6.39 8.52
C ASN A 39 0.23 -7.67 8.09
N LYS A 40 -0.25 -8.33 7.04
CA LYS A 40 0.36 -9.56 6.53
C LYS A 40 0.49 -9.51 5.03
N PHE A 41 1.59 -10.06 4.53
CA PHE A 41 1.81 -10.25 3.09
C PHE A 41 1.72 -8.95 2.30
N LEU A 42 2.12 -7.83 2.90
CA LEU A 42 1.95 -6.53 2.27
C LEU A 42 2.74 -6.41 0.98
N SER A 43 3.93 -7.00 0.90
CA SER A 43 4.71 -6.97 -0.34
C SER A 43 3.96 -7.65 -1.48
N ILE A 44 3.42 -8.84 -1.21
CA ILE A 44 2.70 -9.59 -2.24
C ILE A 44 1.42 -8.89 -2.62
N ILE A 45 0.68 -8.38 -1.64
CA ILE A 45 -0.56 -7.66 -1.89
C ILE A 45 -0.29 -6.41 -2.73
N GLY A 46 0.72 -5.65 -2.34
CA GLY A 46 1.05 -4.42 -3.06
C GLY A 46 1.46 -4.68 -4.50
N ASN A 47 2.35 -5.65 -4.70
CA ASN A 47 2.80 -5.97 -6.04
C ASN A 47 1.67 -6.50 -6.91
N THR A 48 0.82 -7.37 -6.34
CA THR A 48 -0.30 -7.95 -7.08
C THR A 48 -1.30 -6.87 -7.48
N LEU A 49 -1.65 -5.98 -6.56
CA LEU A 49 -2.63 -4.94 -6.88
C LEU A 49 -2.07 -3.90 -7.84
N CYS A 50 -0.77 -3.60 -7.77
CA CYS A 50 -0.16 -2.73 -8.77
C CYS A 50 -0.30 -3.32 -10.17
N ASN A 51 -0.15 -4.63 -10.30
CA ASN A 51 -0.28 -5.28 -11.59
C ASN A 51 -1.73 -5.40 -12.05
N ARG A 52 -2.66 -5.57 -11.11
CA ARG A 52 -4.08 -5.65 -11.45
C ARG A 52 -4.67 -4.29 -11.83
N HIS A 53 -4.10 -3.22 -11.32
CA HIS A 53 -4.64 -1.87 -11.50
C HIS A 53 -3.58 -0.97 -12.15
N PRO A 54 -3.33 -1.16 -13.46
CA PRO A 54 -2.28 -0.37 -14.12
C PRO A 54 -2.57 1.12 -14.19
N GLU A 55 -3.81 1.52 -13.93
CA GLU A 55 -4.15 2.95 -13.88
C GLU A 55 -3.59 3.62 -12.62
N LEU A 56 -3.20 2.84 -11.61
CA LEU A 56 -2.66 3.41 -10.38
C LEU A 56 -1.15 3.63 -10.52
N ASP A 57 -0.69 4.75 -10.02
CA ASP A 57 0.74 5.07 -10.03
C ASP A 57 1.47 4.31 -8.94
N TYR A 58 0.84 4.12 -7.78
CA TYR A 58 1.45 3.33 -6.72
C TYR A 58 0.39 2.87 -5.72
N MET A 59 0.83 1.98 -4.82
CA MET A 59 0.00 1.46 -3.73
C MET A 59 0.58 1.91 -2.40
N LEU A 60 -0.31 2.30 -1.50
CA LEU A 60 0.04 2.72 -0.15
C LEU A 60 -0.62 1.73 0.81
N LEU A 61 0.21 0.98 1.53
CA LEU A 61 -0.27 -0.09 2.40
C LEU A 61 0.01 0.28 3.85
N ILE A 62 -1.05 0.49 4.61
CA ILE A 62 -0.96 0.98 5.98
C ILE A 62 -1.07 -0.18 6.94
N ASP A 63 -0.07 -0.33 7.80
CA ASP A 63 -0.05 -1.34 8.86
C ASP A 63 -0.20 -0.61 10.20
N PRO A 64 -1.43 -0.52 10.72
CA PRO A 64 -1.63 0.21 11.97
C PRO A 64 -1.10 -0.51 13.20
N LEU A 65 -0.88 -1.82 13.11
CA LEU A 65 -0.33 -2.58 14.23
C LEU A 65 1.16 -2.31 14.41
N GLU A 66 1.90 -2.23 13.30
CA GLU A 66 3.33 -1.94 13.34
C GLU A 66 3.62 -0.46 13.20
N MET A 67 2.60 0.35 12.97
CA MET A 67 2.74 1.79 12.75
C MET A 67 3.70 2.09 11.61
N LYS A 68 3.46 1.44 10.49
CA LYS A 68 4.29 1.56 9.29
C LYS A 68 3.43 1.67 8.05
N VAL A 69 3.98 2.33 7.04
CA VAL A 69 3.34 2.41 5.73
C VAL A 69 4.34 1.91 4.70
N SER A 70 3.88 1.02 3.83
CA SER A 70 4.69 0.49 2.73
C SER A 70 4.18 1.06 1.43
N LEU A 71 5.10 1.32 0.50
CA LEU A 71 4.78 1.82 -0.82
C LEU A 71 5.28 0.84 -1.86
N ARG A 72 4.46 0.58 -2.85
CA ARG A 72 4.83 -0.32 -3.95
C ARG A 72 4.39 0.30 -5.26
N SER A 73 5.20 0.13 -6.29
CA SER A 73 4.82 0.57 -7.64
C SER A 73 5.52 -0.33 -8.66
N VAL A 74 5.10 -0.19 -9.92
CA VAL A 74 5.76 -0.89 -11.02
C VAL A 74 6.30 0.10 -12.06
N ARG A 75 6.12 1.40 -11.85
CA ARG A 75 6.59 2.36 -12.86
C ARG A 75 7.10 3.68 -12.28
N ILE A 76 6.69 4.09 -11.08
CA ILE A 76 7.21 5.36 -10.54
C ILE A 76 8.15 5.08 -9.37
N ASP A 77 8.92 6.09 -9.02
CA ASP A 77 9.89 6.00 -7.93
C ASP A 77 9.20 6.37 -6.62
N VAL A 78 8.76 5.35 -5.87
CA VAL A 78 8.07 5.60 -4.61
C VAL A 78 9.00 6.01 -3.48
N SER A 79 10.33 5.90 -3.68
CA SER A 79 11.24 6.38 -2.65
C SER A 79 11.08 7.89 -2.44
N LYS A 80 10.73 8.61 -3.49
CA LYS A 80 10.48 10.06 -3.38
C LYS A 80 9.25 10.36 -2.55
N VAL A 81 8.20 9.57 -2.73
CA VAL A 81 6.99 9.70 -1.92
C VAL A 81 7.32 9.42 -0.46
N ALA A 82 8.06 8.34 -0.21
CA ALA A 82 8.43 7.98 1.16
C ALA A 82 9.27 9.06 1.81
N GLU A 83 10.19 9.65 1.06
CA GLU A 83 11.06 10.70 1.60
C GLU A 83 10.25 11.92 2.03
N SER A 84 9.15 12.22 1.35
CA SER A 84 8.32 13.34 1.72
C SER A 84 7.63 13.14 3.07
N TYR A 85 7.57 11.90 3.56
CA TYR A 85 7.05 11.58 4.88
C TYR A 85 8.15 11.16 5.85
N GLY A 86 9.40 11.40 5.51
CA GLY A 86 10.50 11.10 6.40
C GLY A 86 11.07 9.71 6.29
N GLY A 87 10.66 8.96 5.30
CA GLY A 87 11.13 7.60 5.10
C GLY A 87 12.07 7.47 3.92
N GLY A 88 12.03 6.32 3.25
CA GLY A 88 12.89 6.07 2.11
C GLY A 88 12.78 4.64 1.67
N GLY A 89 13.68 4.24 0.78
CA GLY A 89 13.72 2.88 0.28
C GLY A 89 14.22 2.82 -1.14
N HIS A 90 13.67 1.86 -1.88
CA HIS A 90 14.05 1.63 -3.26
C HIS A 90 12.99 2.19 -4.21
N LYS A 91 13.33 2.22 -5.50
CA LYS A 91 12.50 2.85 -6.51
C LYS A 91 11.06 2.29 -6.51
N TYR A 92 10.93 0.98 -6.39
CA TYR A 92 9.60 0.34 -6.48
C TYR A 92 9.10 -0.21 -5.16
N ALA A 93 9.86 -0.04 -4.08
CA ALA A 93 9.50 -0.55 -2.77
C ALA A 93 10.13 0.33 -1.70
N ALA A 94 9.30 1.11 -1.02
CA ALA A 94 9.78 2.05 -0.02
C ALA A 94 8.80 2.08 1.14
N GLY A 95 9.06 2.90 2.14
CA GLY A 95 8.16 2.99 3.28
C GLY A 95 8.55 4.10 4.22
N PHE A 96 7.67 4.34 5.18
CA PHE A 96 7.90 5.34 6.20
C PHE A 96 7.16 4.95 7.48
N SER A 97 7.57 5.54 8.59
CA SER A 97 6.92 5.27 9.87
C SER A 97 5.64 6.08 9.99
N LEU A 98 4.65 5.49 10.65
CA LEU A 98 3.37 6.13 10.88
C LEU A 98 3.37 6.74 12.28
N ASN A 99 3.30 8.06 12.37
CA ASN A 99 3.14 8.72 13.64
C ASN A 99 1.78 9.45 13.63
N GLU A 100 1.46 10.09 14.75
CA GLU A 100 0.14 10.70 14.88
C GLU A 100 -0.11 11.75 13.81
N GLU A 101 0.89 12.58 13.54
CA GLU A 101 0.75 13.64 12.55
C GLU A 101 0.54 13.09 11.15
N ILE A 102 1.35 12.10 10.78
CA ILE A 102 1.23 11.47 9.47
C ILE A 102 -0.09 10.73 9.36
N PHE A 103 -0.49 10.04 10.43
CA PHE A 103 -1.77 9.33 10.43
C PHE A 103 -2.93 10.29 10.20
N LYS A 104 -2.92 11.45 10.84
CA LYS A 104 -3.96 12.46 10.64
C LYS A 104 -3.95 12.96 9.20
N SER A 105 -2.77 13.16 8.61
CA SER A 105 -2.66 13.59 7.22
C SER A 105 -3.27 12.56 6.28
N LEU A 106 -2.95 11.29 6.50
CA LEU A 106 -3.50 10.23 5.66
C LEU A 106 -5.01 10.10 5.82
N LEU A 107 -5.52 10.24 7.04
CA LEU A 107 -6.95 10.20 7.27
C LEU A 107 -7.67 11.31 6.52
N LYS A 108 -7.09 12.50 6.47
CA LYS A 108 -7.68 13.58 5.70
C LYS A 108 -7.79 13.23 4.23
N ILE A 109 -6.77 12.59 3.68
CA ILE A 109 -6.80 12.18 2.28
C ILE A 109 -7.90 11.14 2.07
N ILE A 110 -8.02 10.17 2.97
CA ILE A 110 -9.00 9.10 2.85
C ILE A 110 -10.43 9.65 2.97
N ILE A 111 -10.64 10.55 3.92
CA ILE A 111 -11.98 11.07 4.21
C ILE A 111 -12.43 12.08 3.16
N ASN A 112 -11.53 12.89 2.63
CA ASN A 112 -11.85 13.88 1.61
C ASN A 112 -12.25 13.16 0.34
N SER A 113 -13.50 13.28 0.02
CA SER A 113 -13.98 12.66 -1.20
C SER A 113 -13.67 13.48 -2.41
N ASP A 114 -13.31 14.59 -2.42
CA ASP A 114 -13.01 15.35 -3.46
C ASP A 114 -13.38 15.48 -4.43
N LYS A 115 -13.61 15.37 -4.20
CA LYS A 115 -13.98 15.35 -5.03
C LYS A 115 -13.49 15.72 -5.51
#